data_5e86772a1c14decfa90821f7a1bf186d
#
_entry.id   5e86772a1c14decfa90821f7a1bf186d
#
_cell.length_a   1.000
_cell.length_b   1.000
_cell.length_c   1.000
_cell.angle_alpha   90.00
_cell.angle_beta   90.00
_cell.angle_gamma   90.00
#
_symmetry.space_group_name_H-M   'P 1'
#
loop_
_entity.id
_entity.type
_entity.pdbx_description
1 polymer ?
#
loop_
_entity_poly.entity_id
_entity_poly.type
_entity_poly.pdbx_seq_one_letter_code
_entity_poly.pdbx_strand_id
1 'polypeptide(L)'
;MATEKLKFKLELHATMWDRPPHAEILLNNKSYFKGDITGTEDKPDLIEFEHELAEGKKSELIIKRSGKLVNQTVVNDKGDLLKDQLLHIKGIEIDEIDLGALVYEGVYTPRYPEPWATQQREAGTELKESFKNVTVMGHDGTWRFKFESPFYVWLLENLY
;
A
#
# COMPACT_ATOMS: atom_id res chain seq x y z
N MET A 1 -16.19 14.85 -23.49
CA MET A 1 -14.88 14.48 -22.97
C MET A 1 -14.75 12.96 -22.99
N ALA A 2 -13.65 12.45 -23.54
CA ALA A 2 -13.41 11.02 -23.60
C ALA A 2 -13.09 10.46 -22.20
N THR A 3 -13.59 9.28 -21.94
CA THR A 3 -13.34 8.57 -20.69
C THR A 3 -12.86 7.15 -21.00
N GLU A 4 -12.19 6.54 -20.03
CA GLU A 4 -11.85 5.13 -20.09
C GLU A 4 -12.25 4.46 -18.78
N LYS A 5 -12.72 3.23 -18.89
CA LYS A 5 -13.09 2.42 -17.74
C LYS A 5 -12.00 1.37 -17.53
N LEU A 6 -11.33 1.46 -16.40
CA LEU A 6 -10.22 0.56 -16.07
C LEU A 6 -10.65 -0.45 -15.02
N LYS A 7 -10.15 -1.67 -15.18
CA LYS A 7 -10.29 -2.73 -14.17
C LYS A 7 -9.05 -2.78 -13.31
N PHE A 8 -9.25 -2.81 -12.01
CA PHE A 8 -8.17 -2.89 -11.03
C PHE A 8 -8.24 -4.21 -10.30
N LYS A 9 -7.10 -4.84 -10.14
CA LYS A 9 -6.96 -6.09 -9.40
C LYS A 9 -5.74 -5.99 -8.51
N LEU A 10 -5.96 -6.05 -7.19
CA LEU A 10 -4.90 -5.98 -6.21
C LEU A 10 -4.81 -7.31 -5.47
N GLU A 11 -3.59 -7.81 -5.32
CA GLU A 11 -3.30 -8.97 -4.48
C GLU A 11 -2.55 -8.51 -3.25
N LEU A 12 -3.20 -8.64 -2.10
CA LEU A 12 -2.65 -8.22 -0.81
C LEU A 12 -2.58 -9.42 0.13
N HIS A 13 -1.52 -9.48 0.93
CA HIS A 13 -1.42 -10.49 1.97
C HIS A 13 -0.86 -9.90 3.25
N ALA A 14 -0.92 -10.67 4.32
CA ALA A 14 -0.56 -10.19 5.64
C ALA A 14 0.44 -11.11 6.32
N THR A 15 1.32 -10.51 7.08
CA THR A 15 2.02 -11.17 8.18
C THR A 15 1.22 -10.78 9.42
N MET A 16 0.66 -11.75 10.12
CA MET A 16 -0.24 -11.49 11.24
C MET A 16 0.38 -11.87 12.58
N TRP A 17 0.20 -11.00 13.53
CA TRP A 17 0.37 -11.29 14.95
C TRP A 17 -0.75 -10.57 15.69
N ASP A 18 -1.48 -11.31 16.52
CA ASP A 18 -2.62 -10.84 17.30
C ASP A 18 -3.89 -10.68 16.45
N ARG A 19 -3.82 -9.90 15.37
CA ARG A 19 -4.92 -9.69 14.44
C ARG A 19 -4.41 -9.31 13.05
N PRO A 20 -5.26 -9.41 12.02
CA PRO A 20 -4.85 -8.97 10.69
C PRO A 20 -4.76 -7.45 10.57
N PRO A 21 -3.94 -6.94 9.65
CA PRO A 21 -3.92 -5.51 9.34
C PRO A 21 -5.20 -5.09 8.64
N HIS A 22 -5.64 -3.86 8.90
CA HIS A 22 -6.82 -3.28 8.27
C HIS A 22 -6.39 -2.42 7.09
N ALA A 23 -7.09 -2.55 5.96
CA ALA A 23 -6.79 -1.80 4.76
C ALA A 23 -8.03 -1.15 4.17
N GLU A 24 -7.83 0.01 3.56
CA GLU A 24 -8.83 0.66 2.72
C GLU A 24 -8.20 0.95 1.37
N ILE A 25 -8.89 0.58 0.29
CA ILE A 25 -8.44 0.80 -1.07
C ILE A 25 -9.31 1.88 -1.69
N LEU A 26 -8.65 2.95 -2.17
CA LEU A 26 -9.34 4.05 -2.83
C LEU A 26 -8.74 4.30 -4.20
N LEU A 27 -9.58 4.74 -5.13
CA LEU A 27 -9.12 5.33 -6.36
C LEU A 27 -9.58 6.78 -6.37
N ASN A 28 -8.62 7.69 -6.42
CA ASN A 28 -8.85 9.09 -6.14
C ASN A 28 -9.49 9.23 -4.75
N ASN A 29 -10.70 9.69 -4.63
CA ASN A 29 -11.36 9.84 -3.33
C ASN A 29 -12.46 8.81 -3.10
N LYS A 30 -12.59 7.82 -3.99
CA LYS A 30 -13.64 6.81 -3.86
C LYS A 30 -13.09 5.53 -3.25
N SER A 31 -13.70 5.09 -2.15
CA SER A 31 -13.35 3.85 -1.48
C SER A 31 -14.03 2.66 -2.16
N TYR A 32 -13.24 1.63 -2.49
CA TYR A 32 -13.73 0.40 -3.12
C TYR A 32 -13.62 -0.82 -2.22
N PHE A 33 -12.80 -0.74 -1.19
CA PHE A 33 -12.63 -1.82 -0.23
C PHE A 33 -12.25 -1.24 1.12
N LYS A 34 -12.79 -1.83 2.18
CA LYS A 34 -12.43 -1.48 3.55
C LYS A 34 -12.63 -2.72 4.42
N GLY A 35 -11.56 -3.22 4.99
CA GLY A 35 -11.63 -4.43 5.80
C GLY A 35 -10.26 -4.98 6.15
N ASP A 36 -10.26 -6.11 6.84
CA ASP A 36 -9.04 -6.80 7.25
C ASP A 36 -8.45 -7.59 6.09
N ILE A 37 -7.12 -7.62 6.03
CA ILE A 37 -6.40 -8.45 5.07
C ILE A 37 -5.92 -9.69 5.80
N THR A 38 -6.45 -10.85 5.41
CA THR A 38 -6.19 -12.13 6.06
C THR A 38 -5.43 -13.11 5.17
N GLY A 39 -5.21 -12.75 3.92
CA GLY A 39 -4.53 -13.61 2.96
C GLY A 39 -3.07 -13.88 3.31
N THR A 40 -2.54 -14.94 2.72
CA THR A 40 -1.13 -15.33 2.85
C THR A 40 -0.43 -15.12 1.51
N GLU A 41 0.89 -15.27 1.49
CA GLU A 41 1.65 -15.16 0.24
C GLU A 41 1.15 -16.15 -0.81
N ASP A 42 0.81 -17.38 -0.39
CA ASP A 42 0.31 -18.41 -1.30
C ASP A 42 -1.15 -18.20 -1.72
N LYS A 43 -1.94 -17.58 -0.84
CA LYS A 43 -3.36 -17.31 -1.07
C LYS A 43 -3.68 -15.87 -0.68
N PRO A 44 -3.25 -14.88 -1.48
CA PRO A 44 -3.51 -13.49 -1.15
C PRO A 44 -4.99 -13.14 -1.26
N ASP A 45 -5.39 -12.09 -0.57
CA ASP A 45 -6.70 -11.50 -0.75
C ASP A 45 -6.73 -10.79 -2.10
N LEU A 46 -7.79 -11.06 -2.86
CA LEU A 46 -7.98 -10.51 -4.18
C LEU A 46 -9.04 -9.42 -4.12
N ILE A 47 -8.67 -8.21 -4.50
CA ILE A 47 -9.57 -7.06 -4.51
C ILE A 47 -9.69 -6.56 -5.93
N GLU A 48 -10.91 -6.60 -6.46
CA GLU A 48 -11.20 -6.20 -7.83
C GLU A 48 -12.25 -5.11 -7.87
N PHE A 49 -12.05 -4.13 -8.73
CA PHE A 49 -13.05 -3.08 -8.99
C PHE A 49 -12.81 -2.43 -10.35
N GLU A 50 -13.79 -1.66 -10.79
CA GLU A 50 -13.70 -0.88 -12.02
C GLU A 50 -13.94 0.58 -11.69
N HIS A 51 -13.27 1.47 -12.43
CA HIS A 51 -13.44 2.91 -12.26
C HIS A 51 -13.30 3.62 -13.60
N GLU A 52 -14.19 4.56 -13.84
CA GLU A 52 -14.18 5.36 -15.06
C GLU A 52 -13.37 6.64 -14.82
N LEU A 53 -12.42 6.91 -15.73
CA LEU A 53 -11.52 8.05 -15.63
C LEU A 53 -11.65 8.93 -16.85
N ALA A 54 -11.58 10.25 -16.64
CA ALA A 54 -11.52 11.21 -17.75
C ALA A 54 -10.10 11.23 -18.32
N GLU A 55 -9.97 11.13 -19.65
CA GLU A 55 -8.68 11.21 -20.30
C GLU A 55 -8.01 12.56 -20.05
N GLY A 56 -6.70 12.54 -19.92
CA GLY A 56 -5.89 13.71 -19.61
C GLY A 56 -5.80 14.06 -18.13
N LYS A 57 -6.44 13.27 -17.27
CA LYS A 57 -6.43 13.50 -15.81
C LYS A 57 -5.40 12.61 -15.11
N LYS A 58 -4.80 13.15 -14.06
CA LYS A 58 -3.95 12.41 -13.16
C LYS A 58 -4.81 11.71 -12.11
N SER A 59 -4.42 10.49 -11.76
CA SER A 59 -5.16 9.67 -10.80
C SER A 59 -4.21 9.02 -9.81
N GLU A 60 -4.75 8.64 -8.65
CA GLU A 60 -3.99 7.95 -7.60
C GLU A 60 -4.74 6.71 -7.15
N LEU A 61 -4.03 5.57 -7.13
CA LEU A 61 -4.47 4.38 -6.44
C LEU A 61 -3.88 4.43 -5.04
N ILE A 62 -4.73 4.34 -4.03
CA ILE A 62 -4.35 4.55 -2.64
C ILE A 62 -4.67 3.31 -1.82
N ILE A 63 -3.68 2.85 -1.05
CA ILE A 63 -3.86 1.79 -0.05
C ILE A 63 -3.56 2.41 1.31
N LYS A 64 -4.58 2.51 2.17
CA LYS A 64 -4.42 3.00 3.54
C LYS A 64 -4.41 1.83 4.50
N ARG A 65 -3.40 1.78 5.34
CA ARG A 65 -3.32 0.82 6.44
C ARG A 65 -3.63 1.53 7.74
N SER A 66 -4.46 0.92 8.59
CA SER A 66 -4.86 1.50 9.87
C SER A 66 -5.05 0.42 10.93
N GLY A 67 -5.18 0.82 12.18
CA GLY A 67 -5.56 -0.05 13.29
C GLY A 67 -4.43 -0.87 13.89
N LYS A 68 -3.16 -0.60 13.58
CA LYS A 68 -2.03 -1.30 14.22
C LYS A 68 -1.89 -0.84 15.66
N LEU A 69 -1.85 -1.81 16.58
CA LEU A 69 -1.63 -1.57 18.01
C LEU A 69 -0.16 -1.78 18.37
N VAL A 70 0.27 -1.16 19.48
CA VAL A 70 1.69 -1.23 19.93
C VAL A 70 2.15 -2.65 20.21
N ASN A 71 1.26 -3.54 20.64
CA ASN A 71 1.62 -4.93 20.94
C ASN A 71 1.75 -5.81 19.70
N GLN A 72 1.55 -5.26 18.50
CA GLN A 72 1.63 -6.01 17.24
C GLN A 72 3.02 -6.00 16.60
N THR A 73 3.97 -5.31 17.23
CA THR A 73 5.39 -5.46 16.95
C THR A 73 6.07 -5.88 18.25
N VAL A 74 6.67 -7.06 18.25
CA VAL A 74 7.29 -7.63 19.44
C VAL A 74 8.79 -7.78 19.21
N VAL A 75 9.57 -7.18 20.09
CA VAL A 75 11.03 -7.26 20.06
C VAL A 75 11.53 -7.83 21.40
N ASN A 76 12.72 -8.47 21.38
CA ASN A 76 13.34 -8.96 22.60
C ASN A 76 14.22 -7.87 23.25
N ASP A 77 14.88 -8.20 24.38
CA ASP A 77 15.73 -7.27 25.11
C ASP A 77 16.92 -6.75 24.30
N LYS A 78 17.31 -7.49 23.26
CA LYS A 78 18.41 -7.13 22.36
C LYS A 78 17.95 -6.29 21.15
N GLY A 79 16.65 -6.01 21.06
CA GLY A 79 16.06 -5.29 19.93
C GLY A 79 15.75 -6.15 18.71
N ASP A 80 15.92 -7.48 18.82
CA ASP A 80 15.58 -8.38 17.71
C ASP A 80 14.07 -8.48 17.54
N LEU A 81 13.61 -8.41 16.29
CA LEU A 81 12.20 -8.51 15.97
C LEU A 81 11.73 -9.96 16.08
N LEU A 82 10.75 -10.21 16.95
CA LEU A 82 10.20 -11.53 17.18
C LEU A 82 8.89 -11.74 16.42
N LYS A 83 8.02 -10.74 16.42
CA LYS A 83 6.69 -10.79 15.78
C LYS A 83 6.32 -9.42 15.28
N ASP A 84 5.59 -9.39 14.16
CA ASP A 84 5.11 -8.14 13.60
C ASP A 84 3.79 -8.36 12.85
N GLN A 85 3.11 -7.26 12.59
CA GLN A 85 1.93 -7.23 11.73
C GLN A 85 2.28 -6.39 10.51
N LEU A 86 2.29 -7.02 9.34
CA LEU A 86 2.71 -6.40 8.10
C LEU A 86 1.61 -6.54 7.04
N LEU A 87 1.43 -5.50 6.24
CA LEU A 87 0.58 -5.54 5.04
C LEU A 87 1.49 -5.57 3.82
N HIS A 88 1.33 -6.60 2.99
CA HIS A 88 2.14 -6.81 1.79
C HIS A 88 1.33 -6.57 0.52
N ILE A 89 1.93 -5.87 -0.42
CA ILE A 89 1.39 -5.69 -1.77
C ILE A 89 2.09 -6.71 -2.65
N LYS A 90 1.39 -7.79 -3.01
CA LYS A 90 1.97 -8.85 -3.85
C LYS A 90 2.00 -8.45 -5.31
N GLY A 91 0.93 -7.85 -5.80
CA GLY A 91 0.84 -7.44 -7.19
C GLY A 91 -0.36 -6.56 -7.45
N ILE A 92 -0.27 -5.80 -8.52
CA ILE A 92 -1.34 -4.94 -9.00
C ILE A 92 -1.46 -5.10 -10.49
N GLU A 93 -2.68 -5.35 -10.96
CA GLU A 93 -3.00 -5.34 -12.38
C GLU A 93 -3.99 -4.21 -12.67
N ILE A 94 -3.74 -3.49 -13.73
CA ILE A 94 -4.66 -2.50 -14.26
C ILE A 94 -5.01 -2.91 -15.68
N ASP A 95 -6.28 -3.16 -15.92
CA ASP A 95 -6.80 -3.61 -17.23
C ASP A 95 -6.10 -4.87 -17.72
N GLU A 96 -5.95 -5.84 -16.81
CA GLU A 96 -5.29 -7.13 -17.04
C GLU A 96 -3.77 -7.04 -17.29
N ILE A 97 -3.19 -5.85 -17.14
CA ILE A 97 -1.75 -5.66 -17.28
C ILE A 97 -1.11 -5.64 -15.90
N ASP A 98 -0.23 -6.60 -15.64
CA ASP A 98 0.55 -6.64 -14.41
C ASP A 98 1.53 -5.48 -14.43
N LEU A 99 1.49 -4.63 -13.40
CA LEU A 99 2.39 -3.49 -13.29
C LEU A 99 3.85 -3.93 -13.11
N GLY A 100 4.07 -5.12 -12.54
CA GLY A 100 5.42 -5.62 -12.31
C GLY A 100 6.24 -4.64 -11.48
N ALA A 101 7.41 -4.26 -11.98
CA ALA A 101 8.32 -3.36 -11.30
C ALA A 101 7.77 -1.94 -11.11
N LEU A 102 6.76 -1.52 -11.86
CA LEU A 102 6.14 -0.21 -11.68
C LEU A 102 5.48 -0.04 -10.30
N VAL A 103 5.13 -1.14 -9.62
CA VAL A 103 4.62 -1.10 -8.25
C VAL A 103 5.60 -0.38 -7.32
N TYR A 104 6.90 -0.49 -7.59
CA TYR A 104 7.94 0.16 -6.79
C TYR A 104 7.98 1.68 -6.95
N GLU A 105 7.25 2.24 -7.90
CA GLU A 105 7.08 3.69 -8.03
C GLU A 105 6.07 4.25 -7.02
N GLY A 106 5.31 3.38 -6.36
CA GLY A 106 4.43 3.80 -5.29
C GLY A 106 5.21 4.38 -4.12
N VAL A 107 4.61 5.35 -3.45
CA VAL A 107 5.21 6.03 -2.30
C VAL A 107 4.46 5.68 -1.04
N TYR A 108 5.17 5.08 -0.08
CA TYR A 108 4.64 4.75 1.23
C TYR A 108 4.98 5.85 2.23
N THR A 109 3.97 6.45 2.84
CA THR A 109 4.11 7.46 3.89
C THR A 109 3.61 6.86 5.19
N PRO A 110 4.52 6.34 6.05
CA PRO A 110 4.12 5.75 7.31
C PRO A 110 3.71 6.83 8.32
N ARG A 111 2.81 6.45 9.21
CA ARG A 111 2.45 7.26 10.37
C ARG A 111 3.02 6.56 11.60
N TYR A 112 4.15 7.05 12.06
CA TYR A 112 4.84 6.43 13.19
C TYR A 112 4.04 6.61 14.49
N PRO A 113 3.91 5.54 15.30
CA PRO A 113 3.15 5.64 16.55
C PRO A 113 3.89 6.44 17.62
N GLU A 114 3.13 7.12 18.48
CA GLU A 114 3.65 7.78 19.64
C GLU A 114 3.37 6.92 20.89
N PRO A 115 4.21 6.92 21.94
CA PRO A 115 5.42 7.76 22.11
C PRO A 115 6.69 7.23 21.43
N TRP A 116 6.57 6.10 20.73
CA TRP A 116 7.73 5.43 20.10
C TRP A 116 8.50 6.38 19.15
N ALA A 117 7.79 7.14 18.33
CA ALA A 117 8.42 8.03 17.34
C ALA A 117 9.28 9.11 18.02
N THR A 118 8.75 9.74 19.06
CA THR A 118 9.48 10.73 19.83
C THR A 118 10.71 10.12 20.50
N GLN A 119 10.58 8.94 21.11
CA GLN A 119 11.68 8.22 21.74
C GLN A 119 12.78 7.90 20.75
N GLN A 120 12.44 7.48 19.53
CA GLN A 120 13.42 7.17 18.49
C GLN A 120 14.17 8.43 18.04
N ARG A 121 13.49 9.54 17.88
CA ARG A 121 14.10 10.81 17.49
C ARG A 121 15.04 11.33 18.59
N GLU A 122 14.64 11.22 19.84
CA GLU A 122 15.47 11.61 20.98
C GLU A 122 16.72 10.73 21.09
N ALA A 123 16.63 9.47 20.68
CA ALA A 123 17.77 8.55 20.65
C ALA A 123 18.68 8.77 19.44
N GLY A 124 18.36 9.73 18.58
CA GLY A 124 19.15 10.04 17.39
C GLY A 124 18.78 9.25 16.13
N THR A 125 17.70 8.47 16.19
CA THR A 125 17.22 7.73 15.02
C THR A 125 16.43 8.64 14.11
N GLU A 126 16.82 8.68 12.83
CA GLU A 126 16.08 9.40 11.81
C GLU A 126 14.89 8.55 11.32
N LEU A 127 13.69 9.12 11.39
CA LEU A 127 12.48 8.50 10.86
C LEU A 127 12.10 9.19 9.56
N LYS A 128 12.23 8.47 8.45
CA LYS A 128 11.90 9.02 7.13
C LYS A 128 10.40 9.28 6.98
N GLU A 129 10.06 10.37 6.33
CA GLU A 129 8.68 10.76 6.06
C GLU A 129 8.03 9.85 5.03
N SER A 130 8.78 9.39 4.03
CA SER A 130 8.27 8.55 2.96
C SER A 130 9.32 7.62 2.41
N PHE A 131 8.86 6.55 1.77
CA PHE A 131 9.71 5.54 1.16
C PHE A 131 9.25 5.21 -0.24
N LYS A 132 10.19 5.08 -1.18
CA LYS A 132 9.97 4.47 -2.48
C LYS A 132 10.50 3.04 -2.48
N ASN A 133 10.11 2.26 -3.47
CA ASN A 133 10.55 0.87 -3.65
C ASN A 133 10.15 -0.04 -2.49
N VAL A 134 9.02 0.25 -1.85
CA VAL A 134 8.52 -0.51 -0.71
C VAL A 134 7.14 -1.08 -1.05
N THR A 135 6.99 -2.38 -0.87
CA THR A 135 5.72 -3.09 -1.04
C THR A 135 5.22 -3.70 0.27
N VAL A 136 5.91 -3.43 1.37
CA VAL A 136 5.54 -3.91 2.70
C VAL A 136 5.30 -2.71 3.61
N MET A 137 4.11 -2.63 4.17
CA MET A 137 3.71 -1.56 5.06
C MET A 137 3.79 -2.04 6.51
N GLY A 138 4.83 -1.65 7.23
CA GLY A 138 5.06 -2.06 8.61
C GLY A 138 4.37 -1.19 9.66
N HIS A 139 3.96 0.01 9.30
CA HIS A 139 3.23 0.95 10.16
C HIS A 139 1.93 1.36 9.47
N ASP A 140 0.98 1.83 10.26
CA ASP A 140 -0.18 2.52 9.70
C ASP A 140 0.31 3.67 8.83
N GLY A 141 -0.39 3.92 7.76
CA GLY A 141 0.00 4.95 6.81
C GLY A 141 -0.67 4.76 5.47
N THR A 142 -0.09 5.38 4.45
CA THR A 142 -0.69 5.43 3.13
C THR A 142 0.34 5.13 2.06
N TRP A 143 -0.01 4.22 1.15
CA TRP A 143 0.75 3.94 -0.06
C TRP A 143 -0.02 4.53 -1.23
N ARG A 144 0.67 5.31 -2.12
CA ARG A 144 0.07 5.98 -3.27
C ARG A 144 0.82 5.65 -4.54
N PHE A 145 0.06 5.26 -5.54
CA PHE A 145 0.58 5.04 -6.89
C PHE A 145 -0.12 6.02 -7.84
N LYS A 146 0.66 6.87 -8.49
CA LYS A 146 0.15 7.88 -9.41
C LYS A 146 0.28 7.42 -10.85
N PHE A 147 -0.76 7.66 -11.64
CA PHE A 147 -0.77 7.37 -13.06
C PHE A 147 -1.65 8.39 -13.78
N GLU A 148 -1.66 8.31 -15.10
CA GLU A 148 -2.48 9.22 -15.92
C GLU A 148 -3.33 8.43 -16.89
N SER A 149 -4.45 9.01 -17.31
CA SER A 149 -5.33 8.47 -18.34
C SER A 149 -5.08 9.24 -19.65
N PRO A 150 -5.01 8.58 -20.83
CA PRO A 150 -5.22 7.14 -21.06
C PRO A 150 -4.09 6.27 -20.47
N PHE A 151 -4.49 5.23 -19.76
CA PHE A 151 -3.55 4.40 -19.02
C PHE A 151 -2.48 3.76 -19.91
N TYR A 152 -2.85 3.24 -21.06
CA TYR A 152 -1.89 2.57 -21.94
C TYR A 152 -0.83 3.53 -22.48
N VAL A 153 -1.21 4.77 -22.77
CA VAL A 153 -0.25 5.80 -23.21
C VAL A 153 0.73 6.12 -22.09
N TRP A 154 0.20 6.34 -20.89
CA TRP A 154 1.02 6.60 -19.71
C TRP A 154 1.98 5.43 -19.43
N LEU A 155 1.47 4.20 -19.53
CA LEU A 155 2.26 2.99 -19.29
C LEU A 155 3.45 2.90 -20.24
N LEU A 156 3.23 3.13 -21.54
CA LEU A 156 4.29 3.09 -22.53
C LEU A 156 5.36 4.16 -22.28
N GLU A 157 4.95 5.33 -21.82
CA GLU A 157 5.86 6.42 -21.49
C GLU A 157 6.72 6.14 -20.24
N ASN A 158 6.23 5.28 -19.34
CA ASN A 158 6.89 5.02 -18.06
C ASN A 158 7.62 3.66 -17.98
N LEU A 159 7.45 2.80 -18.98
CA LEU A 159 8.19 1.55 -19.08
C LEU A 159 9.58 1.72 -19.67
N TYR A 160 9.81 2.82 -20.39
CA TYR A 160 11.06 3.05 -21.13
C TYR A 160 11.78 4.31 -20.69
#